data_fd955e1d9df82902ecb9b665f69da9b9
#
_entry.id   fd955e1d9df82902ecb9b665f69da9b9
#
_cell.length_a   1.000
_cell.length_b   1.000
_cell.length_c   1.000
_cell.angle_alpha   90.00
_cell.angle_beta   90.00
_cell.angle_gamma   90.00
#
_symmetry.space_group_name_H-M   'P 1'
#
loop_
_entity.id
_entity.type
_entity.pdbx_description
1 polymer ?
#
loop_
_entity_poly.entity_id
_entity_poly.type
_entity_poly.pdbx_seq_one_letter_code
_entity_poly.pdbx_strand_id
1 'polypeptide(L)'
;MQMRQLFDKTSSTYSYLLWDKQSLEAVMIDPVLDQYERDIQLIEELGLIVRYSLETHIHADHITGGGMLRERFNCHVAVHENGQVSCADVWLKQGDHVLFGDNTLKVLYTPGHTNTDICYLAADRVFTGDTLLIRGSGRTDFQSGDAGQAYDSITGKLFVLPDNMRVYPAHDYNGMTASTIGEEKRHNPRLGNNQTREGYIRIMDSMDLEKPQKIDVAVPGNQRCGISAAQGMLNQAGDIRE
;
A
#
# COMPACT_ATOMS: atom_id res chain seq x y z
N MET A 1 -1.36 -16.80 9.39
CA MET A 1 -1.89 -15.79 8.43
C MET A 1 -2.07 -16.42 7.07
N GLN A 2 -3.24 -16.30 6.46
CA GLN A 2 -3.53 -16.66 5.07
C GLN A 2 -3.42 -15.41 4.20
N MET A 3 -3.29 -15.59 2.87
CA MET A 3 -3.15 -14.46 1.93
C MET A 3 -3.72 -14.81 0.56
N ARG A 4 -4.29 -13.81 -0.11
CA ARG A 4 -4.48 -13.73 -1.56
C ARG A 4 -3.79 -12.48 -2.07
N GLN A 5 -2.98 -12.63 -3.10
CA GLN A 5 -2.45 -11.53 -3.89
C GLN A 5 -3.39 -11.36 -5.10
N LEU A 6 -3.93 -10.18 -5.26
CA LEU A 6 -4.91 -9.82 -6.28
C LEU A 6 -4.30 -8.78 -7.20
N PHE A 7 -4.54 -8.89 -8.50
CA PHE A 7 -3.91 -8.03 -9.49
C PHE A 7 -4.94 -7.18 -10.23
N ASP A 8 -4.70 -5.87 -10.29
CA ASP A 8 -5.35 -4.99 -11.24
C ASP A 8 -4.47 -4.78 -12.47
N LYS A 9 -4.96 -5.20 -13.62
CA LYS A 9 -4.22 -5.13 -14.87
C LYS A 9 -4.06 -3.69 -15.40
N THR A 10 -5.00 -2.81 -15.06
CA THR A 10 -5.04 -1.44 -15.60
C THR A 10 -3.97 -0.57 -14.98
N SER A 11 -3.82 -0.63 -13.66
CA SER A 11 -2.80 0.12 -12.92
C SER A 11 -1.53 -0.71 -12.62
N SER A 12 -1.53 -2.01 -12.95
CA SER A 12 -0.49 -2.97 -12.57
C SER A 12 -0.30 -3.08 -11.05
N THR A 13 -1.38 -2.87 -10.29
CA THR A 13 -1.37 -2.88 -8.83
C THR A 13 -1.63 -4.26 -8.27
N TYR A 14 -0.90 -4.63 -7.24
CA TYR A 14 -1.21 -5.75 -6.35
C TYR A 14 -1.92 -5.26 -5.10
N SER A 15 -3.13 -5.78 -4.87
CA SER A 15 -3.82 -5.70 -3.59
C SER A 15 -3.61 -6.99 -2.81
N TYR A 16 -3.63 -6.93 -1.48
CA TYR A 16 -3.41 -8.10 -0.64
C TYR A 16 -4.54 -8.27 0.37
N LEU A 17 -5.30 -9.37 0.24
CA LEU A 17 -6.28 -9.80 1.23
C LEU A 17 -5.59 -10.77 2.19
N LEU A 18 -5.47 -10.37 3.46
CA LEU A 18 -4.85 -11.15 4.52
C LEU A 18 -5.91 -11.52 5.55
N TRP A 19 -5.84 -12.76 6.08
CA TRP A 19 -6.80 -13.14 7.13
C TRP A 19 -6.23 -14.16 8.10
N ASP A 20 -6.82 -14.16 9.28
CA ASP A 20 -6.62 -15.19 10.28
C ASP A 20 -7.47 -16.41 9.96
N LYS A 21 -6.88 -17.60 10.03
CA LYS A 21 -7.57 -18.85 9.66
C LYS A 21 -8.65 -19.24 10.64
N GLN A 22 -8.52 -18.87 11.92
CA GLN A 22 -9.43 -19.31 12.97
C GLN A 22 -10.56 -18.31 13.19
N SER A 23 -10.24 -17.04 13.37
CA SER A 23 -11.21 -15.98 13.59
C SER A 23 -11.89 -15.47 12.33
N LEU A 24 -11.31 -15.75 11.14
CA LEU A 24 -11.71 -15.19 9.84
C LEU A 24 -11.61 -13.66 9.76
N GLU A 25 -11.01 -13.01 10.76
CA GLU A 25 -10.72 -11.58 10.71
C GLU A 25 -9.70 -11.28 9.63
N ALA A 26 -9.97 -10.24 8.84
CA ALA A 26 -9.21 -9.92 7.64
C ALA A 26 -8.85 -8.45 7.53
N VAL A 27 -7.82 -8.17 6.74
CA VAL A 27 -7.44 -6.84 6.29
C VAL A 27 -7.21 -6.87 4.77
N MET A 28 -7.51 -5.76 4.10
CA MET A 28 -7.22 -5.54 2.70
C MET A 28 -6.17 -4.44 2.57
N ILE A 29 -5.06 -4.69 1.88
CA ILE A 29 -4.01 -3.71 1.61
C ILE A 29 -4.15 -3.25 0.17
N ASP A 30 -4.13 -1.92 -0.05
CA ASP A 30 -4.17 -1.22 -1.34
C ASP A 30 -5.32 -1.71 -2.26
N PRO A 31 -6.60 -1.65 -1.81
CA PRO A 31 -7.72 -2.05 -2.65
C PRO A 31 -7.91 -1.08 -3.82
N VAL A 32 -8.13 -1.60 -5.03
CA VAL A 32 -8.40 -0.83 -6.24
C VAL A 32 -9.91 -0.71 -6.45
N LEU A 33 -10.46 0.50 -6.58
CA LEU A 33 -11.89 0.73 -6.75
C LEU A 33 -12.47 -0.01 -7.96
N ASP A 34 -11.74 -0.01 -9.09
CA ASP A 34 -12.18 -0.69 -10.32
C ASP A 34 -12.29 -2.22 -10.14
N GLN A 35 -11.72 -2.79 -9.05
CA GLN A 35 -11.77 -4.21 -8.70
C GLN A 35 -12.73 -4.52 -7.53
N TYR A 36 -13.49 -3.54 -7.08
CA TYR A 36 -14.36 -3.65 -5.90
C TYR A 36 -15.28 -4.88 -5.92
N GLU A 37 -15.99 -5.14 -7.02
CA GLU A 37 -16.92 -6.27 -7.13
C GLU A 37 -16.20 -7.62 -6.96
N ARG A 38 -15.02 -7.77 -7.57
CA ARG A 38 -14.18 -8.97 -7.40
C ARG A 38 -13.78 -9.16 -5.94
N ASP A 39 -13.38 -8.08 -5.29
CA ASP A 39 -12.84 -8.14 -3.94
C ASP A 39 -13.93 -8.47 -2.92
N ILE A 40 -15.13 -7.86 -3.02
CA ILE A 40 -16.26 -8.20 -2.14
C ILE A 40 -16.73 -9.64 -2.37
N GLN A 41 -16.83 -10.08 -3.62
CA GLN A 41 -17.20 -11.46 -3.92
C GLN A 41 -16.25 -12.45 -3.22
N LEU A 42 -14.94 -12.25 -3.35
CA LEU A 42 -13.94 -13.11 -2.73
C LEU A 42 -14.04 -13.08 -1.20
N ILE A 43 -14.22 -11.91 -0.59
CA ILE A 43 -14.38 -11.75 0.86
C ILE A 43 -15.60 -12.52 1.35
N GLU A 44 -16.74 -12.41 0.65
CA GLU A 44 -17.98 -13.08 0.99
C GLU A 44 -17.90 -14.60 0.79
N GLU A 45 -17.32 -15.08 -0.33
CA GLU A 45 -17.09 -16.51 -0.58
C GLU A 45 -16.22 -17.18 0.50
N LEU A 46 -15.24 -16.43 1.04
CA LEU A 46 -14.37 -16.92 2.12
C LEU A 46 -14.98 -16.70 3.52
N GLY A 47 -16.12 -16.03 3.63
CA GLY A 47 -16.79 -15.74 4.90
C GLY A 47 -15.96 -14.85 5.84
N LEU A 48 -15.19 -13.90 5.31
CA LEU A 48 -14.25 -13.10 6.07
C LEU A 48 -14.91 -11.90 6.75
N ILE A 49 -14.37 -11.54 7.91
CA ILE A 49 -14.74 -10.37 8.70
C ILE A 49 -13.67 -9.31 8.49
N VAL A 50 -13.90 -8.38 7.58
CA VAL A 50 -12.93 -7.32 7.28
C VAL A 50 -12.87 -6.33 8.43
N ARG A 51 -11.69 -6.16 9.03
CA ARG A 51 -11.42 -5.22 10.12
C ARG A 51 -10.86 -3.91 9.61
N TYR A 52 -9.98 -3.97 8.61
CA TYR A 52 -9.30 -2.79 8.06
C TYR A 52 -9.18 -2.87 6.54
N SER A 53 -9.35 -1.71 5.90
CA SER A 53 -8.76 -1.36 4.61
C SER A 53 -7.52 -0.52 4.88
N LEU A 54 -6.37 -0.97 4.42
CA LEU A 54 -5.06 -0.39 4.70
C LEU A 54 -4.49 0.18 3.41
N GLU A 55 -3.96 1.40 3.46
CA GLU A 55 -3.21 1.98 2.35
C GLU A 55 -1.72 2.00 2.68
N THR A 56 -0.86 1.65 1.73
CA THR A 56 0.59 1.83 1.87
C THR A 56 0.99 3.28 1.67
N HIS A 57 0.29 4.01 0.82
CA HIS A 57 0.48 5.44 0.54
C HIS A 57 -0.74 6.06 -0.13
N ILE A 58 -0.69 7.33 -0.46
CA ILE A 58 -1.72 7.98 -1.30
C ILE A 58 -1.38 7.72 -2.77
N HIS A 59 -2.09 6.79 -3.38
CA HIS A 59 -1.87 6.33 -4.76
C HIS A 59 -2.17 7.41 -5.80
N ALA A 60 -1.36 7.46 -6.87
CA ALA A 60 -1.53 8.39 -8.00
C ALA A 60 -2.00 7.70 -9.29
N ASP A 61 -2.00 6.38 -9.32
CA ASP A 61 -2.26 5.52 -10.48
C ASP A 61 -3.68 4.93 -10.51
N HIS A 62 -4.32 4.80 -9.35
CA HIS A 62 -5.68 4.29 -9.20
C HIS A 62 -6.43 4.98 -8.06
N ILE A 63 -7.76 4.85 -8.07
CA ILE A 63 -8.61 5.25 -6.95
C ILE A 63 -8.75 4.05 -6.01
N THR A 64 -8.59 4.30 -4.69
CA THR A 64 -8.76 3.25 -3.68
C THR A 64 -10.21 2.80 -3.55
N GLY A 65 -10.40 1.50 -3.31
CA GLY A 65 -11.68 0.91 -2.90
C GLY A 65 -11.98 1.00 -1.40
N GLY A 66 -11.08 1.61 -0.61
CA GLY A 66 -11.13 1.58 0.85
C GLY A 66 -12.44 2.12 1.45
N GLY A 67 -12.94 3.24 0.93
CA GLY A 67 -14.21 3.80 1.39
C GLY A 67 -15.42 2.90 1.09
N MET A 68 -15.43 2.26 -0.08
CA MET A 68 -16.50 1.33 -0.46
C MET A 68 -16.46 0.05 0.39
N LEU A 69 -15.26 -0.48 0.70
CA LEU A 69 -15.11 -1.61 1.62
C LEU A 69 -15.60 -1.25 3.03
N ARG A 70 -15.30 -0.03 3.51
CA ARG A 70 -15.82 0.46 4.79
C ARG A 70 -17.33 0.46 4.81
N GLU A 71 -17.99 1.01 3.79
CA GLU A 71 -19.45 1.05 3.70
C GLU A 71 -20.07 -0.36 3.67
N ARG A 72 -19.44 -1.30 2.95
CA ARG A 72 -19.94 -2.67 2.78
C ARG A 72 -19.76 -3.54 4.02
N PHE A 73 -18.60 -3.45 4.68
CA PHE A 73 -18.20 -4.37 5.75
C PHE A 73 -18.10 -3.71 7.13
N ASN A 74 -18.38 -2.42 7.25
CA ASN A 74 -18.20 -1.63 8.48
C ASN A 74 -16.77 -1.78 9.05
N CYS A 75 -15.77 -1.82 8.18
CA CYS A 75 -14.36 -1.86 8.54
C CYS A 75 -13.77 -0.45 8.69
N HIS A 76 -12.57 -0.35 9.23
CA HIS A 76 -11.85 0.93 9.35
C HIS A 76 -10.93 1.16 8.17
N VAL A 77 -10.92 2.39 7.63
CA VAL A 77 -9.90 2.84 6.68
C VAL A 77 -8.70 3.39 7.46
N ALA A 78 -7.53 2.82 7.22
CA ALA A 78 -6.30 3.21 7.89
C ALA A 78 -5.23 3.66 6.90
N VAL A 79 -4.65 4.84 7.17
CA VAL A 79 -3.65 5.51 6.33
C VAL A 79 -2.55 6.10 7.21
N HIS A 80 -1.40 6.46 6.63
CA HIS A 80 -0.38 7.20 7.37
C HIS A 80 -0.87 8.62 7.72
N GLU A 81 -0.54 9.12 8.92
CA GLU A 81 -1.00 10.43 9.43
C GLU A 81 -0.66 11.61 8.52
N ASN A 82 0.46 11.57 7.80
CA ASN A 82 0.86 12.62 6.87
C ASN A 82 -0.06 12.74 5.65
N GLY A 83 -0.91 11.74 5.38
CA GLY A 83 -1.84 11.77 4.25
C GLY A 83 -2.96 12.80 4.39
N GLN A 84 -3.22 13.28 5.62
CA GLN A 84 -4.29 14.23 5.93
C GLN A 84 -5.64 13.82 5.30
N VAL A 85 -5.91 12.51 5.29
CA VAL A 85 -7.12 11.92 4.70
C VAL A 85 -8.29 12.12 5.63
N SER A 86 -9.24 12.98 5.27
CA SER A 86 -10.34 13.40 6.13
C SER A 86 -11.35 12.30 6.45
N CYS A 87 -11.40 11.26 5.64
CA CYS A 87 -12.30 10.11 5.77
C CYS A 87 -11.67 8.90 6.45
N ALA A 88 -10.38 8.95 6.79
CA ALA A 88 -9.72 7.85 7.49
C ALA A 88 -10.24 7.72 8.92
N ASP A 89 -10.39 6.48 9.36
CA ASP A 89 -10.79 6.16 10.73
C ASP A 89 -9.58 6.00 11.65
N VAL A 90 -8.43 5.62 11.06
CA VAL A 90 -7.18 5.37 11.79
C VAL A 90 -6.00 6.03 11.09
N TRP A 91 -5.23 6.84 11.82
CA TRP A 91 -3.99 7.45 11.33
C TRP A 91 -2.79 6.71 11.91
N LEU A 92 -2.12 5.95 11.05
CA LEU A 92 -1.00 5.09 11.39
C LEU A 92 0.31 5.87 11.50
N LYS A 93 1.20 5.41 12.40
CA LYS A 93 2.54 5.97 12.68
C LYS A 93 3.59 4.89 12.67
N GLN A 94 4.86 5.32 12.61
CA GLN A 94 5.99 4.42 12.79
C GLN A 94 5.85 3.58 14.08
N GLY A 95 5.86 2.27 13.92
CA GLY A 95 5.87 1.32 15.03
C GLY A 95 4.48 0.88 15.49
N ASP A 96 3.39 1.44 14.96
CA ASP A 96 2.04 1.00 15.25
C ASP A 96 1.83 -0.46 14.81
N HIS A 97 0.79 -1.08 15.36
CA HIS A 97 0.41 -2.46 15.08
C HIS A 97 -1.05 -2.54 14.66
N VAL A 98 -1.31 -3.15 13.50
CA VAL A 98 -2.65 -3.52 13.04
C VAL A 98 -2.91 -4.97 13.41
N LEU A 99 -3.97 -5.22 14.20
CA LEU A 99 -4.31 -6.54 14.71
C LEU A 99 -5.53 -7.10 14.00
N PHE A 100 -5.51 -8.38 13.64
CA PHE A 100 -6.65 -9.13 13.10
C PHE A 100 -6.49 -10.63 13.44
N GLY A 101 -7.39 -11.12 14.27
CA GLY A 101 -7.24 -12.43 14.94
C GLY A 101 -5.92 -12.52 15.69
N ASP A 102 -5.20 -13.62 15.51
CA ASP A 102 -3.88 -13.83 16.11
C ASP A 102 -2.72 -13.22 15.28
N ASN A 103 -3.04 -12.42 14.26
CA ASN A 103 -2.03 -11.83 13.37
C ASN A 103 -1.79 -10.37 13.71
N THR A 104 -0.57 -9.94 13.41
CA THR A 104 -0.12 -8.57 13.61
C THR A 104 0.68 -8.09 12.39
N LEU A 105 0.38 -6.89 11.93
CA LEU A 105 1.21 -6.13 10.99
C LEU A 105 1.82 -4.95 11.73
N LYS A 106 3.15 -4.87 11.75
CA LYS A 106 3.86 -3.71 12.29
C LYS A 106 4.05 -2.68 11.18
N VAL A 107 3.73 -1.43 11.48
CA VAL A 107 3.90 -0.29 10.57
C VAL A 107 5.36 0.18 10.58
N LEU A 108 5.96 0.24 9.40
CA LEU A 108 7.25 0.86 9.16
C LEU A 108 7.00 2.10 8.29
N TYR A 109 7.22 3.29 8.83
CA TYR A 109 7.17 4.53 8.04
C TYR A 109 8.41 4.61 7.16
N THR A 110 8.22 4.62 5.85
CA THR A 110 9.28 4.50 4.84
C THR A 110 9.18 5.59 3.76
N PRO A 111 9.21 6.89 4.14
CA PRO A 111 9.03 7.98 3.20
C PRO A 111 10.11 7.98 2.12
N GLY A 112 9.72 8.48 0.94
CA GLY A 112 10.65 8.66 -0.16
C GLY A 112 10.04 8.58 -1.53
N HIS A 113 9.13 7.64 -1.83
CA HIS A 113 8.26 7.70 -2.99
C HIS A 113 7.21 8.79 -2.78
N THR A 114 6.55 8.75 -1.63
CA THR A 114 5.74 9.86 -1.10
C THR A 114 6.13 10.14 0.36
N ASN A 115 5.59 11.21 0.94
CA ASN A 115 5.70 11.46 2.38
C ASN A 115 4.70 10.66 3.23
N THR A 116 3.90 9.81 2.61
CA THR A 116 2.90 8.96 3.28
C THR A 116 3.27 7.49 3.28
N ASP A 117 4.39 7.11 2.66
CA ASP A 117 4.75 5.70 2.48
C ASP A 117 4.92 4.98 3.81
N ILE A 118 4.24 3.86 3.93
CA ILE A 118 4.43 2.88 5.00
C ILE A 118 4.52 1.47 4.41
N CYS A 119 5.33 0.64 5.06
CA CYS A 119 5.36 -0.80 4.80
C CYS A 119 4.68 -1.53 5.96
N TYR A 120 4.04 -2.65 5.67
CA TYR A 120 3.44 -3.52 6.67
C TYR A 120 4.29 -4.78 6.86
N LEU A 121 4.91 -4.90 8.02
CA LEU A 121 5.79 -6.02 8.37
C LEU A 121 5.03 -7.09 9.14
N ALA A 122 4.96 -8.30 8.60
CA ALA A 122 4.53 -9.52 9.30
C ALA A 122 5.73 -10.40 9.69
N ALA A 123 5.50 -11.57 10.28
CA ALA A 123 6.56 -12.43 10.78
C ALA A 123 7.55 -12.91 9.70
N ASP A 124 7.07 -13.21 8.49
CA ASP A 124 7.85 -13.83 7.39
C ASP A 124 7.85 -13.03 6.09
N ARG A 125 7.19 -11.86 6.08
CA ARG A 125 7.00 -11.05 4.88
C ARG A 125 6.79 -9.58 5.18
N VAL A 126 7.06 -8.75 4.19
CA VAL A 126 6.80 -7.31 4.25
C VAL A 126 6.07 -6.88 2.99
N PHE A 127 5.00 -6.09 3.16
CA PHE A 127 4.24 -5.43 2.09
C PHE A 127 4.81 -4.04 1.95
N THR A 128 5.44 -3.75 0.82
CA THR A 128 6.34 -2.60 0.69
C THR A 128 5.74 -1.41 -0.04
N GLY A 129 4.49 -1.54 -0.51
CA GLY A 129 3.94 -0.48 -1.33
C GLY A 129 4.87 -0.17 -2.51
N ASP A 130 5.08 1.11 -2.75
CA ASP A 130 6.03 1.60 -3.75
C ASP A 130 7.40 1.97 -3.15
N THR A 131 7.61 1.75 -1.85
CA THR A 131 8.95 1.95 -1.24
C THR A 131 9.99 1.07 -1.91
N LEU A 132 9.73 -0.24 -2.01
CA LEU A 132 10.62 -1.22 -2.64
C LEU A 132 9.82 -2.11 -3.58
N LEU A 133 10.17 -2.09 -4.87
CA LEU A 133 9.61 -2.95 -5.90
C LEU A 133 10.56 -4.12 -6.20
N ILE A 134 10.06 -5.12 -6.94
CA ILE A 134 10.91 -6.20 -7.43
C ILE A 134 11.84 -5.63 -8.51
N ARG A 135 13.15 -5.63 -8.23
CA ARG A 135 14.20 -5.04 -9.09
C ARG A 135 13.98 -3.54 -9.35
N GLY A 136 13.41 -2.82 -8.37
CA GLY A 136 13.16 -1.39 -8.49
C GLY A 136 12.79 -0.74 -7.16
N SER A 137 12.35 0.49 -7.25
CA SER A 137 11.73 1.29 -6.19
C SER A 137 10.71 2.22 -6.82
N GLY A 138 9.78 2.77 -6.06
CA GLY A 138 8.91 3.85 -6.52
C GLY A 138 9.72 5.05 -7.01
N ARG A 139 9.12 5.84 -7.88
CA ARG A 139 9.67 7.14 -8.31
C ARG A 139 9.64 8.13 -7.15
N THR A 140 10.48 9.18 -7.21
CA THR A 140 10.65 10.12 -6.10
C THR A 140 10.46 11.59 -6.51
N ASP A 141 9.91 11.84 -7.68
CA ASP A 141 9.79 13.14 -8.33
C ASP A 141 8.39 13.78 -8.19
N PHE A 142 7.45 13.12 -7.47
CA PHE A 142 6.09 13.62 -7.21
C PHE A 142 5.69 13.46 -5.73
N GLN A 143 4.57 14.06 -5.33
CA GLN A 143 3.90 13.87 -4.04
C GLN A 143 4.82 14.00 -2.82
N SER A 144 5.69 15.01 -2.82
CA SER A 144 6.72 15.20 -1.78
C SER A 144 7.71 14.04 -1.71
N GLY A 145 7.99 13.40 -2.83
CA GLY A 145 9.03 12.37 -2.95
C GLY A 145 10.42 12.95 -2.74
N ASP A 146 11.34 12.10 -2.27
CA ASP A 146 12.74 12.44 -2.01
C ASP A 146 13.60 11.19 -2.14
N ALA A 147 14.51 11.20 -3.12
CA ALA A 147 15.37 10.05 -3.41
C ALA A 147 16.31 9.71 -2.25
N GLY A 148 16.79 10.72 -1.51
CA GLY A 148 17.63 10.49 -0.34
C GLY A 148 16.86 9.81 0.79
N GLN A 149 15.63 10.26 1.08
CA GLN A 149 14.76 9.61 2.06
C GLN A 149 14.37 8.19 1.65
N ALA A 150 14.09 7.97 0.34
CA ALA A 150 13.81 6.63 -0.18
C ALA A 150 14.98 5.66 0.09
N TYR A 151 16.19 6.08 -0.24
CA TYR A 151 17.40 5.30 0.05
C TYR A 151 17.53 5.01 1.54
N ASP A 152 17.41 6.02 2.40
CA ASP A 152 17.56 5.89 3.85
C ASP A 152 16.46 4.98 4.43
N SER A 153 15.22 5.07 3.93
CA SER A 153 14.11 4.20 4.30
C SER A 153 14.36 2.74 3.92
N ILE A 154 14.78 2.49 2.68
CA ILE A 154 14.99 1.13 2.18
C ILE A 154 16.19 0.49 2.88
N THR A 155 17.33 1.18 2.92
CA THR A 155 18.54 0.61 3.50
C THR A 155 18.48 0.50 5.02
N GLY A 156 17.90 1.49 5.70
CA GLY A 156 17.83 1.54 7.16
C GLY A 156 16.68 0.74 7.79
N LYS A 157 15.61 0.45 7.03
CA LYS A 157 14.42 -0.22 7.59
C LYS A 157 14.09 -1.55 6.91
N LEU A 158 14.29 -1.67 5.59
CA LEU A 158 13.98 -2.89 4.86
C LEU A 158 15.21 -3.80 4.70
N PHE A 159 16.34 -3.26 4.29
CA PHE A 159 17.55 -4.06 4.08
C PHE A 159 18.22 -4.55 5.37
N VAL A 160 17.77 -4.09 6.54
CA VAL A 160 18.16 -4.65 7.84
C VAL A 160 17.34 -5.89 8.23
N LEU A 161 16.26 -6.18 7.53
CA LEU A 161 15.45 -7.38 7.74
C LEU A 161 16.21 -8.63 7.26
N PRO A 162 15.84 -9.82 7.73
CA PRO A 162 16.45 -11.09 7.30
C PRO A 162 16.40 -11.27 5.77
N ASP A 163 17.44 -11.81 5.18
CA ASP A 163 17.55 -12.01 3.72
C ASP A 163 16.45 -12.90 3.14
N ASN A 164 15.89 -13.82 3.91
CA ASN A 164 14.79 -14.69 3.51
C ASN A 164 13.40 -14.05 3.70
N MET A 165 13.32 -12.84 4.23
CA MET A 165 12.07 -12.08 4.36
C MET A 165 11.49 -11.85 2.96
N ARG A 166 10.25 -12.28 2.73
CA ARG A 166 9.56 -12.09 1.45
C ARG A 166 9.12 -10.64 1.28
N VAL A 167 9.31 -10.12 0.08
CA VAL A 167 8.90 -8.77 -0.33
C VAL A 167 7.70 -8.86 -1.24
N TYR A 168 6.63 -8.15 -0.90
CA TYR A 168 5.39 -8.03 -1.66
C TYR A 168 5.13 -6.55 -1.97
N PRO A 169 5.42 -6.08 -3.19
CA PRO A 169 5.27 -4.67 -3.59
C PRO A 169 3.84 -4.33 -4.00
N ALA A 170 3.52 -3.02 -4.12
CA ALA A 170 2.25 -2.60 -4.72
C ALA A 170 2.22 -2.77 -6.24
N HIS A 171 3.36 -2.72 -6.92
CA HIS A 171 3.40 -2.82 -8.39
C HIS A 171 4.41 -3.83 -8.89
N ASP A 172 4.07 -4.48 -10.01
CA ASP A 172 5.01 -5.15 -10.90
C ASP A 172 4.53 -5.07 -12.35
N TYR A 173 5.46 -4.81 -13.26
CA TYR A 173 5.20 -4.63 -14.69
C TYR A 173 5.71 -5.82 -15.52
N ASN A 174 6.32 -6.81 -14.88
CA ASN A 174 6.98 -7.95 -15.52
C ASN A 174 6.34 -9.30 -15.17
N GLY A 175 5.26 -9.29 -14.37
CA GLY A 175 4.55 -10.50 -13.95
C GLY A 175 5.22 -11.23 -12.77
N MET A 176 6.15 -10.58 -12.06
CA MET A 176 6.74 -11.12 -10.83
C MET A 176 5.83 -10.83 -9.63
N THR A 177 5.63 -11.81 -8.76
CA THR A 177 4.65 -11.72 -7.68
C THR A 177 5.26 -11.48 -6.30
N ALA A 178 6.52 -11.82 -6.13
CA ALA A 178 7.26 -11.64 -4.88
C ALA A 178 8.76 -11.68 -5.13
N SER A 179 9.52 -11.12 -4.19
CA SER A 179 10.97 -11.22 -4.10
C SER A 179 11.38 -11.53 -2.65
N THR A 180 12.65 -11.38 -2.33
CA THR A 180 13.17 -11.42 -0.96
C THR A 180 14.11 -10.24 -0.70
N ILE A 181 14.28 -9.88 0.56
CA ILE A 181 15.24 -8.82 0.95
C ILE A 181 16.64 -9.16 0.43
N GLY A 182 17.07 -10.41 0.56
CA GLY A 182 18.38 -10.84 0.07
C GLY A 182 18.53 -10.76 -1.45
N GLU A 183 17.45 -11.02 -2.21
CA GLU A 183 17.47 -10.83 -3.66
C GLU A 183 17.58 -9.35 -4.03
N GLU A 184 16.81 -8.48 -3.39
CA GLU A 184 16.86 -7.05 -3.68
C GLU A 184 18.20 -6.42 -3.28
N LYS A 185 18.81 -6.83 -2.16
CA LYS A 185 20.18 -6.43 -1.81
C LYS A 185 21.21 -6.79 -2.88
N ARG A 186 21.05 -7.93 -3.56
CA ARG A 186 22.02 -8.40 -4.56
C ARG A 186 21.72 -7.92 -5.97
N HIS A 187 20.44 -7.89 -6.35
CA HIS A 187 20.06 -7.82 -7.77
C HIS A 187 19.20 -6.60 -8.13
N ASN A 188 18.80 -5.78 -7.15
CA ASN A 188 18.08 -4.56 -7.46
C ASN A 188 18.98 -3.59 -8.24
N PRO A 189 18.62 -3.17 -9.47
CA PRO A 189 19.49 -2.35 -10.31
C PRO A 189 19.70 -0.93 -9.77
N ARG A 190 18.82 -0.47 -8.85
CA ARG A 190 18.89 0.87 -8.25
C ARG A 190 19.60 0.87 -6.90
N LEU A 191 19.46 -0.22 -6.14
CA LEU A 191 19.81 -0.30 -4.70
C LEU A 191 20.76 -1.44 -4.36
N GLY A 192 20.90 -2.42 -5.25
CA GLY A 192 21.68 -3.64 -5.01
C GLY A 192 23.18 -3.41 -5.08
N ASN A 193 23.95 -4.47 -4.75
CA ASN A 193 25.41 -4.49 -4.82
C ASN A 193 26.10 -3.35 -4.04
N ASN A 194 25.57 -3.01 -2.84
CA ASN A 194 26.09 -1.93 -1.99
C ASN A 194 26.08 -0.56 -2.69
N GLN A 195 25.06 -0.28 -3.48
CA GLN A 195 24.87 1.04 -4.09
C GLN A 195 24.94 2.14 -3.02
N THR A 196 25.64 3.23 -3.33
CA THR A 196 25.74 4.37 -2.42
C THR A 196 24.49 5.25 -2.47
N ARG A 197 24.28 6.04 -1.41
CA ARG A 197 23.17 7.01 -1.37
C ARG A 197 23.21 7.99 -2.53
N GLU A 198 24.37 8.57 -2.81
CA GLU A 198 24.59 9.50 -3.92
C GLU A 198 24.42 8.81 -5.29
N GLY A 199 24.80 7.53 -5.38
CA GLY A 199 24.61 6.73 -6.59
C GLY A 199 23.13 6.50 -6.87
N TYR A 200 22.36 6.14 -5.85
CA TYR A 200 20.92 5.97 -5.95
C TYR A 200 20.22 7.28 -6.34
N ILE A 201 20.55 8.41 -5.67
CA ILE A 201 19.98 9.72 -6.00
C ILE A 201 20.23 10.06 -7.47
N ARG A 202 21.47 9.90 -7.97
CA ARG A 202 21.77 10.14 -9.40
C ARG A 202 20.95 9.26 -10.34
N ILE A 203 20.71 7.98 -9.98
CA ILE A 203 19.85 7.10 -10.78
C ILE A 203 18.42 7.65 -10.81
N MET A 204 17.87 7.99 -9.65
CA MET A 204 16.49 8.49 -9.57
C MET A 204 16.31 9.83 -10.29
N ASP A 205 17.25 10.77 -10.14
CA ASP A 205 17.25 12.09 -10.81
C ASP A 205 17.39 11.98 -12.33
N SER A 206 18.01 10.90 -12.84
CA SER A 206 18.19 10.66 -14.27
C SER A 206 16.98 9.99 -14.94
N MET A 207 15.96 9.58 -14.16
CA MET A 207 14.78 8.91 -14.68
C MET A 207 13.85 9.92 -15.37
N ASP A 208 13.65 9.77 -16.68
CA ASP A 208 12.66 10.51 -17.45
C ASP A 208 11.38 9.65 -17.57
N LEU A 209 10.47 9.80 -16.62
CA LEU A 209 9.23 9.03 -16.55
C LEU A 209 8.03 9.92 -16.85
N GLU A 210 7.12 9.44 -17.69
CA GLU A 210 5.86 10.12 -17.93
C GLU A 210 5.10 10.35 -16.62
N LYS A 211 4.36 11.48 -16.55
CA LYS A 211 3.50 11.77 -15.39
C LYS A 211 2.45 10.66 -15.24
N PRO A 212 2.16 10.18 -14.02
CA PRO A 212 1.07 9.23 -13.80
C PRO A 212 -0.24 9.77 -14.37
N GLN A 213 -0.88 9.03 -15.27
CA GLN A 213 -2.03 9.53 -16.05
C GLN A 213 -3.24 9.91 -15.19
N LYS A 214 -3.42 9.26 -14.06
CA LYS A 214 -4.57 9.48 -13.17
C LYS A 214 -4.26 10.38 -11.96
N ILE A 215 -3.06 10.94 -11.82
CA ILE A 215 -2.62 11.65 -10.60
C ILE A 215 -3.57 12.80 -10.21
N ASP A 216 -4.06 13.55 -11.20
CA ASP A 216 -4.93 14.72 -10.97
C ASP A 216 -6.35 14.34 -10.48
N VAL A 217 -6.73 13.05 -10.61
CA VAL A 217 -8.00 12.49 -10.15
C VAL A 217 -7.81 11.56 -8.96
N ALA A 218 -6.78 10.70 -9.01
CA ALA A 218 -6.56 9.68 -7.99
C ALA A 218 -6.13 10.29 -6.66
N VAL A 219 -5.16 11.20 -6.64
CA VAL A 219 -4.68 11.80 -5.38
C VAL A 219 -5.80 12.52 -4.62
N PRO A 220 -6.58 13.45 -5.23
CA PRO A 220 -7.73 14.05 -4.54
C PRO A 220 -8.83 13.04 -4.19
N GLY A 221 -9.05 12.01 -5.00
CA GLY A 221 -9.99 10.93 -4.73
C GLY A 221 -9.59 10.11 -3.51
N ASN A 222 -8.32 9.73 -3.42
CA ASN A 222 -7.76 8.93 -2.34
C ASN A 222 -7.69 9.69 -1.01
N GLN A 223 -7.52 11.02 -1.04
CA GLN A 223 -7.69 11.87 0.13
C GLN A 223 -9.15 11.89 0.67
N ARG A 224 -10.09 11.32 -0.07
CA ARG A 224 -11.50 11.09 0.32
C ARG A 224 -11.86 9.59 0.30
N CYS A 225 -10.90 8.70 0.52
CA CYS A 225 -11.07 7.24 0.55
C CYS A 225 -11.71 6.65 -0.72
N GLY A 226 -11.55 7.27 -1.88
CA GLY A 226 -12.17 6.84 -3.13
C GLY A 226 -13.66 7.17 -3.26
N ILE A 227 -14.27 7.80 -2.26
CA ILE A 227 -15.70 8.17 -2.30
C ILE A 227 -15.86 9.49 -3.07
N SER A 228 -16.71 9.50 -4.10
CA SER A 228 -17.05 10.73 -4.82
C SER A 228 -17.83 11.69 -3.93
N ALA A 229 -17.69 13.01 -4.16
CA ALA A 229 -18.45 14.00 -3.40
C ALA A 229 -19.98 13.78 -3.50
N ALA A 230 -20.47 13.24 -4.63
CA ALA A 230 -21.88 12.91 -4.82
C ALA A 230 -22.33 11.71 -3.96
N GLN A 231 -21.49 10.68 -3.81
CA GLN A 231 -21.78 9.54 -2.94
C GLN A 231 -21.72 9.92 -1.45
N GLY A 232 -20.75 10.77 -1.05
CA GLY A 232 -20.65 11.25 0.32
C GLY A 232 -21.87 12.09 0.77
N MET A 233 -22.50 12.85 -0.14
CA MET A 233 -23.72 13.61 0.15
C MET A 233 -24.97 12.71 0.29
N LEU A 234 -25.05 11.61 -0.47
CA LEU A 234 -26.17 10.67 -0.38
C LEU A 234 -26.16 9.90 0.95
N ASN A 235 -24.97 9.56 1.46
CA ASN A 235 -24.82 8.83 2.73
C ASN A 235 -25.14 9.72 3.94
N GLN A 236 -24.74 11.01 3.93
CA GLN A 236 -25.12 11.96 4.98
C GLN A 236 -26.62 12.27 5.00
N ALA A 237 -27.32 12.14 3.87
CA ALA A 237 -28.77 12.32 3.80
C ALA A 237 -29.56 11.07 4.27
N GLY A 238 -28.93 9.90 4.31
CA GLY A 238 -29.48 8.65 4.82
C GLY A 238 -29.53 8.57 6.34
N ASP A 239 -28.53 9.14 7.02
CA ASP A 239 -28.42 9.15 8.50
C ASP A 239 -29.40 10.11 9.22
N ILE A 240 -30.17 10.92 8.47
CA ILE A 240 -31.16 11.86 9.05
C ILE A 240 -32.57 11.25 9.07
N ARG A 241 -32.73 9.97 8.73
CA ARG A 241 -34.03 9.29 8.68
C ARG A 241 -34.09 8.03 9.52
N GLU A 242 -33.72 8.10 10.81
CA GLU A 242 -34.15 7.16 11.84
C GLU A 242 -34.51 7.92 13.12
#